data_398e553805b8d828f2bed25c9c83cdc2
#
_entry.id   398e553805b8d828f2bed25c9c83cdc2
#
_cell.length_a   1.000
_cell.length_b   1.000
_cell.length_c   1.000
_cell.angle_alpha   90.00
_cell.angle_beta   90.00
_cell.angle_gamma   90.00
#
_symmetry.space_group_name_H-M   'P 1'
#
loop_
_entity.id
_entity.type
_entity.pdbx_description
1 polymer ?
#
loop_
_entity_poly.entity_id
_entity_poly.type
_entity_poly.pdbx_seq_one_letter_code
_entity_poly.pdbx_strand_id
1 'polypeptide(L)'
;MRLFLLPLSQLKLYDMKYVKILFAIALVFTMCSAFSLKKGNSKPVYAFGISASFTDSVVYFTDIQVLDSAKISKDGFLAHRELYSYQLKNYLEDNGLQQNSTCMIYFSENRKKLEKEATKILSKYKRSNRIIVTRVDAEKFRFTKPEE
;
A
#
# COMPACT_ATOMS: atom_id res chain seq x y z
N MET A 1 46.31 -13.94 19.05
CA MET A 1 44.85 -13.86 19.23
C MET A 1 44.43 -15.02 20.12
N ARG A 2 44.25 -14.76 21.43
CA ARG A 2 43.91 -15.83 22.40
C ARG A 2 42.39 -15.96 22.47
N LEU A 3 41.87 -17.07 21.96
CA LEU A 3 40.52 -17.53 22.19
C LEU A 3 40.35 -17.79 23.69
N PHE A 4 39.54 -16.97 24.37
CA PHE A 4 39.13 -17.20 25.76
C PHE A 4 38.09 -18.35 25.74
N LEU A 5 38.57 -19.58 25.92
CA LEU A 5 37.71 -20.71 26.25
C LEU A 5 37.27 -20.53 27.70
N LEU A 6 36.06 -20.07 27.90
CA LEU A 6 35.40 -20.09 29.22
C LEU A 6 35.14 -21.54 29.62
N PRO A 7 35.53 -21.96 30.87
CA PRO A 7 35.38 -23.34 31.31
C PRO A 7 33.90 -23.69 31.48
N LEU A 8 33.50 -24.80 30.89
CA LEU A 8 32.14 -25.38 30.97
C LEU A 8 31.60 -25.63 32.39
N SER A 9 32.43 -25.47 33.44
CA SER A 9 32.03 -25.67 34.84
C SER A 9 31.19 -24.56 35.45
N GLN A 10 31.10 -23.37 34.81
CA GLN A 10 30.32 -22.24 35.33
C GLN A 10 28.88 -22.21 34.78
N LEU A 11 28.51 -23.11 33.89
CA LEU A 11 27.15 -23.16 33.29
C LEU A 11 26.10 -23.82 34.18
N LYS A 12 26.47 -24.26 35.41
CA LYS A 12 25.58 -25.08 36.27
C LYS A 12 24.70 -24.27 37.22
N LEU A 13 24.74 -22.95 37.18
CA LEU A 13 24.01 -22.08 38.14
C LEU A 13 23.07 -21.05 37.46
N TYR A 14 22.83 -21.15 36.15
CA TYR A 14 21.74 -20.42 35.59
C TYR A 14 20.44 -21.19 35.85
N ASP A 15 19.69 -20.66 36.81
CA ASP A 15 18.35 -21.11 37.16
C ASP A 15 17.55 -21.46 35.90
N MET A 16 16.99 -22.66 35.84
CA MET A 16 16.22 -23.15 34.67
C MET A 16 15.14 -22.17 34.18
N LYS A 17 14.74 -21.22 35.00
CA LYS A 17 13.82 -20.14 34.66
C LYS A 17 14.42 -19.18 33.62
N TYR A 18 15.69 -18.82 33.75
CA TYR A 18 16.35 -17.88 32.80
C TYR A 18 16.68 -18.57 31.47
N VAL A 19 17.00 -19.87 31.48
CA VAL A 19 17.20 -20.64 30.25
C VAL A 19 15.91 -20.70 29.42
N LYS A 20 14.75 -20.90 30.05
CA LYS A 20 13.45 -20.89 29.38
C LYS A 20 13.12 -19.52 28.80
N ILE A 21 13.44 -18.45 29.52
CA ILE A 21 13.22 -17.07 29.05
C ILE A 21 14.14 -16.74 27.87
N LEU A 22 15.42 -17.11 27.92
CA LEU A 22 16.37 -16.91 26.84
C LEU A 22 15.95 -17.71 25.59
N PHE A 23 15.44 -18.93 25.77
CA PHE A 23 14.94 -19.76 24.67
C PHE A 23 13.68 -19.16 24.04
N ALA A 24 12.76 -18.61 24.85
CA ALA A 24 11.57 -17.92 24.37
C ALA A 24 11.93 -16.65 23.59
N ILE A 25 12.89 -15.85 24.07
CA ILE A 25 13.38 -14.65 23.37
C ILE A 25 14.06 -15.02 22.06
N ALA A 26 14.89 -16.06 22.03
CA ALA A 26 15.53 -16.54 20.80
C ALA A 26 14.49 -17.03 19.77
N LEU A 27 13.41 -17.68 20.22
CA LEU A 27 12.34 -18.18 19.36
C LEU A 27 11.51 -17.03 18.76
N VAL A 28 11.28 -15.96 19.51
CA VAL A 28 10.61 -14.74 19.02
C VAL A 28 11.48 -14.03 17.98
N PHE A 29 12.80 -13.94 18.19
CA PHE A 29 13.73 -13.34 17.21
C PHE A 29 13.81 -14.16 15.92
N THR A 30 13.74 -15.48 15.97
CA THR A 30 13.75 -16.34 14.77
C THR A 30 12.43 -16.23 13.99
N MET A 31 11.29 -16.04 14.65
CA MET A 31 10.01 -15.82 13.96
C MET A 31 9.93 -14.45 13.29
N CYS A 32 10.56 -13.41 13.85
CA CYS A 32 10.62 -12.08 13.21
C CYS A 32 11.50 -12.06 11.95
N SER A 33 12.50 -12.92 11.83
CA SER A 33 13.38 -13.00 10.64
C SER A 33 12.74 -13.73 9.46
N ALA A 34 11.69 -14.54 9.67
CA ALA A 34 10.98 -15.23 8.60
C ALA A 34 10.05 -14.30 7.79
N PHE A 35 9.77 -13.09 8.27
CA PHE A 35 9.03 -12.06 7.53
C PHE A 35 9.93 -11.15 6.68
N SER A 36 11.10 -11.61 6.29
CA SER A 36 11.81 -11.01 5.17
C SER A 36 11.06 -11.37 3.89
N LEU A 37 10.00 -10.62 3.62
CA LEU A 37 9.33 -10.59 2.33
C LEU A 37 10.43 -10.49 1.27
N LYS A 38 10.58 -11.52 0.47
CA LYS A 38 11.38 -11.54 -0.74
C LYS A 38 10.85 -10.43 -1.63
N LYS A 39 11.34 -9.21 -1.40
CA LYS A 39 11.06 -8.05 -2.21
C LYS A 39 11.73 -8.34 -3.55
N GLY A 40 10.95 -8.91 -4.47
CA GLY A 40 11.41 -9.04 -5.84
C GLY A 40 11.91 -7.68 -6.29
N ASN A 41 12.94 -7.64 -7.11
CA ASN A 41 13.58 -6.44 -7.66
C ASN A 41 12.66 -5.59 -8.57
N SER A 42 11.34 -5.68 -8.40
CA SER A 42 10.36 -4.86 -9.10
C SER A 42 10.25 -3.51 -8.40
N LYS A 43 10.35 -2.45 -9.18
CA LYS A 43 10.11 -1.09 -8.69
C LYS A 43 8.69 -0.98 -8.13
N PRO A 44 8.48 -0.23 -7.03
CA PRO A 44 7.15 -0.01 -6.50
C PRO A 44 6.29 0.76 -7.51
N VAL A 45 5.05 0.34 -7.68
CA VAL A 45 4.06 1.05 -8.48
C VAL A 45 3.19 1.88 -7.54
N TYR A 46 3.11 3.16 -7.81
CA TYR A 46 2.24 4.10 -7.10
C TYR A 46 0.99 4.34 -7.92
N ALA A 47 -0.16 4.50 -7.24
CA ALA A 47 -1.40 4.84 -7.91
C ALA A 47 -2.29 5.74 -7.06
N PHE A 48 -3.17 6.48 -7.72
CA PHE A 48 -4.33 7.13 -7.13
C PHE A 48 -5.52 7.00 -8.07
N GLY A 49 -6.72 7.03 -7.49
CA GLY A 49 -7.95 6.94 -8.23
C GLY A 49 -8.71 8.26 -8.21
N ILE A 50 -9.45 8.52 -9.27
CA ILE A 50 -10.42 9.61 -9.38
C ILE A 50 -11.74 9.03 -9.81
N SER A 51 -12.82 9.46 -9.16
CA SER A 51 -14.20 9.14 -9.52
C SER A 51 -14.96 10.42 -9.85
N ALA A 52 -15.61 10.42 -10.99
CA ALA A 52 -16.46 11.51 -11.44
C ALA A 52 -17.77 10.95 -12.00
N SER A 53 -18.88 11.68 -11.80
CA SER A 53 -20.18 11.34 -12.34
C SER A 53 -20.71 12.51 -13.19
N PHE A 54 -21.50 12.20 -14.20
CA PHE A 54 -22.20 13.23 -14.99
C PHE A 54 -23.44 13.76 -14.28
N THR A 55 -23.95 13.03 -13.30
CA THR A 55 -25.17 13.36 -12.55
C THR A 55 -24.87 13.99 -11.19
N ASP A 56 -23.60 14.05 -10.79
CA ASP A 56 -23.16 14.56 -9.51
C ASP A 56 -22.03 15.58 -9.70
N SER A 57 -22.06 16.65 -8.93
CA SER A 57 -21.01 17.68 -8.94
C SER A 57 -19.83 17.36 -8.02
N VAL A 58 -19.82 16.20 -7.37
CA VAL A 58 -18.72 15.79 -6.51
C VAL A 58 -17.74 14.91 -7.29
N VAL A 59 -16.46 15.23 -7.18
CA VAL A 59 -15.34 14.40 -7.66
C VAL A 59 -14.57 13.86 -6.47
N TYR A 60 -14.48 12.55 -6.36
CA TYR A 60 -13.69 11.88 -5.32
C TYR A 60 -12.30 11.57 -5.85
N PHE A 61 -11.29 11.71 -5.00
CA PHE A 61 -9.93 11.27 -5.31
C PHE A 61 -9.29 10.59 -4.10
N THR A 62 -8.49 9.57 -4.35
CA THR A 62 -7.76 8.85 -3.29
C THR A 62 -6.39 9.46 -3.07
N ASP A 63 -5.80 9.17 -1.93
CA ASP A 63 -4.37 9.37 -1.72
C ASP A 63 -3.55 8.53 -2.69
N ILE A 64 -2.31 8.97 -2.93
CA ILE A 64 -1.34 8.16 -3.65
C ILE A 64 -0.91 7.00 -2.76
N GLN A 65 -1.12 5.79 -3.22
CA GLN A 65 -0.84 4.54 -2.52
C GLN A 65 0.16 3.70 -3.29
N VAL A 66 0.89 2.84 -2.60
CA VAL A 66 1.71 1.80 -3.23
C VAL A 66 0.80 0.62 -3.53
N LEU A 67 0.85 0.13 -4.76
CA LEU A 67 0.13 -1.08 -5.16
C LEU A 67 1.01 -2.30 -4.89
N ASP A 68 0.54 -3.18 -4.02
CA ASP A 68 1.28 -4.40 -3.67
C ASP A 68 1.35 -5.35 -4.86
N SER A 69 2.57 -5.81 -5.15
CA SER A 69 2.86 -6.78 -6.23
C SER A 69 2.42 -6.36 -7.63
N ALA A 70 2.04 -5.09 -7.83
CA ALA A 70 1.64 -4.57 -9.12
C ALA A 70 2.85 -4.46 -10.06
N LYS A 71 2.59 -4.67 -11.35
CA LYS A 71 3.60 -4.56 -12.41
C LYS A 71 3.08 -3.69 -13.54
N ILE A 72 3.96 -2.85 -14.06
CA ILE A 72 3.73 -2.14 -15.31
C ILE A 72 4.41 -2.93 -16.43
N SER A 73 3.65 -3.24 -17.48
CA SER A 73 4.16 -3.93 -18.66
C SER A 73 5.18 -3.07 -19.41
N LYS A 74 5.92 -3.69 -20.35
CA LYS A 74 6.88 -2.96 -21.21
C LYS A 74 6.18 -1.87 -22.04
N ASP A 75 4.92 -2.08 -22.37
CA ASP A 75 4.08 -1.12 -23.12
C ASP A 75 3.50 0.00 -22.23
N GLY A 76 3.85 0.01 -20.94
CA GLY A 76 3.45 1.07 -20.00
C GLY A 76 2.05 0.88 -19.42
N PHE A 77 1.46 -0.30 -19.48
CA PHE A 77 0.14 -0.59 -18.90
C PHE A 77 0.25 -1.25 -17.54
N LEU A 78 -0.61 -0.82 -16.62
CA LEU A 78 -0.79 -1.49 -15.33
C LEU A 78 -1.67 -2.74 -15.53
N ALA A 79 -1.16 -3.90 -15.13
CA ALA A 79 -1.94 -5.14 -15.13
C ALA A 79 -3.19 -4.98 -14.25
N HIS A 80 -4.33 -5.48 -14.71
CA HIS A 80 -5.61 -5.46 -14.01
C HIS A 80 -6.09 -4.06 -13.57
N ARG A 81 -5.73 -3.03 -14.35
CA ARG A 81 -6.09 -1.63 -14.05
C ARG A 81 -7.60 -1.44 -13.85
N GLU A 82 -8.41 -2.14 -14.61
CA GLU A 82 -9.86 -2.14 -14.51
C GLU A 82 -10.36 -2.62 -13.14
N LEU A 83 -9.72 -3.64 -12.56
CA LEU A 83 -10.10 -4.17 -11.24
C LEU A 83 -9.81 -3.17 -10.12
N TYR A 84 -8.72 -2.43 -10.20
CA TYR A 84 -8.48 -1.32 -9.28
C TYR A 84 -9.54 -0.22 -9.42
N SER A 85 -9.98 0.09 -10.64
CA SER A 85 -11.07 1.04 -10.87
C SER A 85 -12.39 0.56 -10.24
N TYR A 86 -12.69 -0.73 -10.36
CA TYR A 86 -13.86 -1.34 -9.71
C TYR A 86 -13.78 -1.31 -8.19
N GLN A 87 -12.60 -1.52 -7.59
CA GLN A 87 -12.46 -1.41 -6.13
C GLN A 87 -12.87 -0.02 -5.64
N LEU A 88 -12.43 1.05 -6.30
CA LEU A 88 -12.82 2.41 -5.95
C LEU A 88 -14.30 2.65 -6.19
N LYS A 89 -14.83 2.19 -7.31
CA LYS A 89 -16.24 2.33 -7.65
C LYS A 89 -17.13 1.65 -6.61
N ASN A 90 -16.87 0.38 -6.31
CA ASN A 90 -17.63 -0.38 -5.32
C ASN A 90 -17.57 0.28 -3.94
N TYR A 91 -16.39 0.72 -3.51
CA TYR A 91 -16.26 1.45 -2.24
C TYR A 91 -17.16 2.69 -2.19
N LEU A 92 -17.22 3.49 -3.23
CA LEU A 92 -18.05 4.70 -3.27
C LEU A 92 -19.55 4.37 -3.31
N GLU A 93 -19.95 3.34 -4.05
CA GLU A 93 -21.33 2.88 -4.16
C GLU A 93 -21.81 2.24 -2.85
N ASP A 94 -21.03 1.34 -2.25
CA ASP A 94 -21.36 0.63 -1.02
C ASP A 94 -21.48 1.57 0.20
N ASN A 95 -20.71 2.66 0.20
CA ASN A 95 -20.80 3.68 1.25
C ASN A 95 -21.82 4.80 0.91
N GLY A 96 -22.58 4.68 -0.16
CA GLY A 96 -23.59 5.67 -0.56
C GLY A 96 -23.01 7.05 -0.92
N LEU A 97 -21.71 7.10 -1.26
CA LEU A 97 -21.00 8.35 -1.54
C LEU A 97 -21.24 8.83 -2.97
N GLN A 98 -21.22 7.93 -3.94
CA GLN A 98 -21.44 8.24 -5.35
C GLN A 98 -21.97 7.05 -6.12
N GLN A 99 -23.03 7.25 -6.90
CA GLN A 99 -23.63 6.23 -7.77
C GLN A 99 -23.31 6.53 -9.24
N ASN A 100 -23.28 5.49 -10.07
CA ASN A 100 -23.12 5.62 -11.53
C ASN A 100 -21.90 6.47 -11.94
N SER A 101 -20.79 6.33 -11.22
CA SER A 101 -19.58 7.08 -11.49
C SER A 101 -18.63 6.34 -12.43
N THR A 102 -17.76 7.13 -13.07
CA THR A 102 -16.60 6.60 -13.81
C THR A 102 -15.36 6.78 -12.96
N CYS A 103 -14.72 5.66 -12.63
CA CYS A 103 -13.47 5.63 -11.89
C CYS A 103 -12.28 5.44 -12.81
N MET A 104 -11.25 6.25 -12.64
CA MET A 104 -10.00 6.22 -13.40
C MET A 104 -8.83 6.05 -12.44
N ILE A 105 -7.88 5.17 -12.80
CA ILE A 105 -6.67 4.93 -12.04
C ILE A 105 -5.48 5.51 -12.79
N TYR A 106 -4.74 6.36 -12.10
CA TYR A 106 -3.46 6.93 -12.52
C TYR A 106 -2.35 6.23 -11.77
N PHE A 107 -1.29 5.87 -12.46
CA PHE A 107 -0.21 5.06 -11.88
C PHE A 107 1.15 5.42 -12.47
N SER A 108 2.20 5.19 -11.69
CA SER A 108 3.59 5.39 -12.12
C SER A 108 4.57 4.69 -11.18
N GLU A 109 5.71 4.26 -11.68
CA GLU A 109 6.85 3.86 -10.84
C GLU A 109 7.56 5.08 -10.20
N ASN A 110 7.28 6.29 -10.68
CA ASN A 110 7.84 7.53 -10.15
C ASN A 110 6.77 8.31 -9.38
N ARG A 111 6.85 8.25 -8.04
CA ARG A 111 5.92 8.93 -7.14
C ARG A 111 5.84 10.45 -7.39
N LYS A 112 7.00 11.12 -7.56
CA LYS A 112 7.05 12.58 -7.78
C LYS A 112 6.36 12.99 -9.09
N LYS A 113 6.51 12.17 -10.14
CA LYS A 113 5.80 12.40 -11.41
C LYS A 113 4.29 12.29 -11.20
N LEU A 114 3.86 11.25 -10.47
CA LEU A 114 2.44 11.01 -10.18
C LEU A 114 1.84 12.11 -9.31
N GLU A 115 2.56 12.63 -8.32
CA GLU A 115 2.15 13.76 -7.48
C GLU A 115 1.91 15.03 -8.31
N LYS A 116 2.80 15.33 -9.25
CA LYS A 116 2.62 16.46 -10.18
C LYS A 116 1.38 16.28 -11.07
N GLU A 117 1.16 15.07 -11.56
CA GLU A 117 0.00 14.73 -12.36
C GLU A 117 -1.30 14.87 -11.56
N ALA A 118 -1.35 14.33 -10.35
CA ALA A 118 -2.48 14.46 -9.43
C ALA A 118 -2.80 15.94 -9.18
N THR A 119 -1.80 16.75 -8.84
CA THR A 119 -1.96 18.19 -8.62
C THR A 119 -2.52 18.90 -9.84
N LYS A 120 -2.02 18.58 -11.04
CA LYS A 120 -2.50 19.14 -12.31
C LYS A 120 -3.96 18.80 -12.58
N ILE A 121 -4.34 17.55 -12.35
CA ILE A 121 -5.72 17.08 -12.58
C ILE A 121 -6.66 17.72 -11.57
N LEU A 122 -6.33 17.68 -10.29
CA LEU A 122 -7.15 18.25 -9.22
C LEU A 122 -7.33 19.77 -9.37
N SER A 123 -6.28 20.47 -9.83
CA SER A 123 -6.39 21.92 -10.09
C SER A 123 -7.37 22.24 -11.23
N LYS A 124 -7.51 21.34 -12.22
CA LYS A 124 -8.52 21.52 -13.28
C LYS A 124 -9.95 21.40 -12.73
N TYR A 125 -10.20 20.41 -11.87
CA TYR A 125 -11.50 20.25 -11.22
C TYR A 125 -11.82 21.44 -10.30
N LYS A 126 -10.85 21.89 -9.50
CA LYS A 126 -11.02 23.02 -8.57
C LYS A 126 -11.26 24.37 -9.25
N ARG A 127 -10.91 24.53 -10.53
CA ARG A 127 -11.22 25.75 -11.29
C ARG A 127 -12.71 25.90 -11.61
N SER A 128 -13.46 24.81 -11.57
CA SER A 128 -14.90 24.86 -11.78
C SER A 128 -15.60 25.14 -10.45
N ASN A 129 -16.31 26.28 -10.38
CA ASN A 129 -17.10 26.63 -9.20
C ASN A 129 -18.29 25.69 -8.95
N ARG A 130 -18.53 24.74 -9.87
CA ARG A 130 -19.64 23.78 -9.78
C ARG A 130 -19.21 22.41 -9.29
N ILE A 131 -17.90 22.17 -9.14
CA ILE A 131 -17.36 20.87 -8.77
C ILE A 131 -16.77 20.92 -7.35
N ILE A 132 -17.22 20.02 -6.52
CA ILE A 132 -16.70 19.80 -5.17
C ILE A 132 -15.68 18.65 -5.26
N VAL A 133 -14.44 18.90 -4.87
CA VAL A 133 -13.38 17.89 -4.86
C VAL A 133 -13.23 17.33 -3.45
N THR A 134 -13.52 16.04 -3.28
CA THR A 134 -13.52 15.37 -1.98
C THR A 134 -12.42 14.28 -1.96
N ARG A 135 -11.62 14.31 -0.91
CA ARG A 135 -10.56 13.32 -0.70
C ARG A 135 -11.08 12.06 -0.01
N VAL A 136 -10.62 10.92 -0.45
CA VAL A 136 -10.78 9.62 0.21
C VAL A 136 -9.46 9.22 0.82
N ASP A 137 -9.39 9.29 2.14
CA ASP A 137 -8.16 9.01 2.89
C ASP A 137 -7.76 7.54 2.79
N ALA A 138 -6.45 7.27 2.82
CA ALA A 138 -5.90 5.91 2.77
C ALA A 138 -6.29 5.04 3.98
N GLU A 139 -6.77 5.64 5.07
CA GLU A 139 -7.31 4.90 6.22
C GLU A 139 -8.71 4.32 5.93
N LYS A 140 -9.47 4.97 5.06
CA LYS A 140 -10.84 4.57 4.70
C LYS A 140 -10.88 3.64 3.48
N PHE A 141 -9.96 3.85 2.55
CA PHE A 141 -9.89 3.07 1.32
C PHE A 141 -8.45 2.80 0.91
N ARG A 142 -8.15 1.53 0.66
CA ARG A 142 -6.88 1.08 0.10
C ARG A 142 -7.10 0.15 -1.07
N PHE A 143 -6.30 0.35 -2.12
CA PHE A 143 -6.24 -0.63 -3.20
C PHE A 143 -5.60 -1.92 -2.70
N THR A 144 -6.26 -3.03 -2.98
CA THR A 144 -5.75 -4.37 -2.71
C THR A 144 -5.34 -5.03 -4.01
N LYS A 145 -4.43 -6.01 -3.92
CA LYS A 145 -4.06 -6.80 -5.10
C LYS A 145 -5.32 -7.46 -5.66
N PRO A 146 -5.63 -7.28 -6.96
CA PRO A 146 -6.75 -7.98 -7.58
C PRO A 146 -6.54 -9.50 -7.52
N GLU A 147 -7.60 -10.22 -7.21
CA GLU A 147 -7.64 -11.68 -7.35
C GLU A 147 -7.90 -12.02 -8.82
N GLU A 148 -7.14 -12.98 -9.34
CA GLU A 148 -7.28 -13.51 -10.70
C GLU A 148 -8.41 -14.52 -10.78
#